data_b3709779e768d01c18ede2c2528c1adf
#
_entry.id   b3709779e768d01c18ede2c2528c1adf
#
_cell.length_a   1.000
_cell.length_b   1.000
_cell.length_c   1.000
_cell.angle_alpha   90.00
_cell.angle_beta   90.00
_cell.angle_gamma   90.00
#
_symmetry.space_group_name_H-M   'P 1'
#
loop_
_entity.id
_entity.type
_entity.pdbx_description
1 polymer ?
#
loop_
_entity_poly.entity_id
_entity_poly.type
_entity_poly.pdbx_seq_one_letter_code
_entity_poly.pdbx_strand_id
1 'polypeptide(L)'
;NTSSLSITAIAASCNKPERFIGIHFFNPATIMPLVEVIPGVMSDPKILSRGREIINSWKKTTVVAKDTPGFIVNRIARPFYGESIRVYEEGFADFATIDWALKTYGGFKMGPFELMDFIGNDINYTVTETVYKKFCNDPKYKPSFTQK
;
A
#
# COMPACT_ATOMS: atom_id res chain seq x y z
N ASN A 1 9.42 3.20 8.63
CA ASN A 1 8.23 2.70 7.96
C ASN A 1 7.59 3.80 7.12
N THR A 2 7.31 3.54 5.86
CA THR A 2 6.64 4.47 4.94
C THR A 2 5.83 3.68 3.92
N SER A 3 4.67 4.21 3.52
CA SER A 3 3.77 3.60 2.54
C SER A 3 3.98 4.13 1.12
N SER A 4 4.66 5.26 0.96
CA SER A 4 4.66 5.99 -0.31
C SER A 4 5.90 6.84 -0.59
N LEU A 5 6.83 6.99 0.36
CA LEU A 5 8.06 7.74 0.15
C LEU A 5 9.10 6.86 -0.56
N SER A 6 9.90 7.45 -1.45
CA SER A 6 11.00 6.75 -2.10
C SER A 6 12.11 6.41 -1.12
N ILE A 7 12.44 5.15 -1.01
CA ILE A 7 13.54 4.66 -0.17
C ILE A 7 14.88 5.16 -0.72
N THR A 8 15.03 5.19 -2.02
CA THR A 8 16.23 5.75 -2.70
C THR A 8 16.44 7.21 -2.35
N ALA A 9 15.37 8.03 -2.38
CA ALA A 9 15.47 9.45 -2.05
C ALA A 9 15.85 9.68 -0.58
N ILE A 10 15.30 8.89 0.34
CA ILE A 10 15.66 8.97 1.76
C ILE A 10 17.12 8.52 1.97
N ALA A 11 17.53 7.42 1.33
CA ALA A 11 18.88 6.89 1.42
C ALA A 11 19.94 7.89 0.92
N ALA A 12 19.60 8.70 -0.09
CA ALA A 12 20.49 9.73 -0.64
C ALA A 12 20.94 10.77 0.40
N SER A 13 20.15 10.96 1.48
CA SER A 13 20.47 11.85 2.58
C SER A 13 21.31 11.18 3.69
N CYS A 14 21.62 9.90 3.55
CA CYS A 14 22.38 9.13 4.52
C CYS A 14 23.87 9.07 4.18
N ASN A 15 24.75 9.02 5.18
CA ASN A 15 26.20 8.88 4.98
C ASN A 15 26.60 7.53 4.35
N LYS A 16 25.76 6.50 4.48
CA LYS A 16 25.99 5.13 3.98
C LYS A 16 24.70 4.60 3.34
N PRO A 17 24.34 5.10 2.14
CA PRO A 17 23.10 4.71 1.47
C PRO A 17 23.03 3.22 1.13
N GLU A 18 24.19 2.55 0.96
CA GLU A 18 24.29 1.10 0.75
C GLU A 18 23.78 0.27 1.94
N ARG A 19 23.71 0.87 3.12
CA ARG A 19 23.21 0.22 4.35
C ARG A 19 21.76 0.52 4.64
N PHE A 20 21.07 1.19 3.74
CA PHE A 20 19.69 1.64 3.93
C PHE A 20 18.72 0.76 3.14
N ILE A 21 17.66 0.31 3.80
CA ILE A 21 16.51 -0.38 3.20
C ILE A 21 15.22 0.16 3.80
N GLY A 22 14.14 0.13 3.05
CA GLY A 22 12.79 0.38 3.54
C GLY A 22 12.17 -0.88 4.12
N ILE A 23 11.40 -0.71 5.19
CA ILE A 23 10.60 -1.79 5.77
C ILE A 23 9.18 -1.24 5.96
N HIS A 24 8.21 -1.89 5.32
CA HIS A 24 6.82 -1.47 5.37
C HIS A 24 5.97 -2.52 6.07
N PHE A 25 5.50 -2.17 7.27
CA PHE A 25 4.55 -2.95 8.05
C PHE A 25 3.13 -2.50 7.73
N PHE A 26 2.20 -3.45 7.77
CA PHE A 26 0.77 -3.19 7.67
C PHE A 26 0.16 -3.02 9.05
N ASN A 27 -0.83 -2.16 9.16
CA ASN A 27 -1.50 -1.86 10.43
C ASN A 27 -2.57 -2.93 10.74
N PRO A 28 -2.61 -3.49 11.95
CA PRO A 28 -1.69 -3.35 13.07
C PRO A 28 -0.40 -4.17 12.85
N ALA A 29 0.76 -3.55 13.01
CA ALA A 29 2.06 -4.18 12.73
C ALA A 29 2.34 -5.45 13.56
N THR A 30 1.78 -5.54 14.75
CA THR A 30 1.90 -6.71 15.64
C THR A 30 1.15 -7.93 15.11
N ILE A 31 0.01 -7.72 14.44
CA ILE A 31 -0.90 -8.79 13.98
C ILE A 31 -0.62 -9.17 12.54
N MET A 32 -0.46 -8.19 11.65
CA MET A 32 -0.30 -8.43 10.21
C MET A 32 0.99 -9.18 9.90
N PRO A 33 0.91 -10.37 9.26
CA PRO A 33 2.10 -11.19 9.05
C PRO A 33 3.00 -10.70 7.92
N LEU A 34 2.42 -10.02 6.91
CA LEU A 34 3.17 -9.57 5.73
C LEU A 34 4.00 -8.32 6.04
N VAL A 35 5.23 -8.30 5.53
CA VAL A 35 6.13 -7.13 5.56
C VAL A 35 6.78 -6.97 4.20
N GLU A 36 6.66 -5.80 3.60
CA GLU A 36 7.40 -5.46 2.39
C GLU A 36 8.77 -4.92 2.76
N VAL A 37 9.81 -5.45 2.13
CA VAL A 37 11.19 -4.98 2.28
C VAL A 37 11.65 -4.37 0.97
N ILE A 38 12.04 -3.10 1.01
CA ILE A 38 12.26 -2.28 -0.18
C ILE A 38 13.73 -1.85 -0.24
N PRO A 39 14.55 -2.42 -1.15
CA PRO A 39 15.88 -1.89 -1.39
C PRO A 39 15.79 -0.57 -2.18
N GLY A 40 16.59 0.41 -1.80
CA GLY A 40 16.89 1.56 -2.66
C GLY A 40 17.91 1.17 -3.74
N VAL A 41 18.16 2.07 -4.68
CA VAL A 41 19.11 1.83 -5.81
C VAL A 41 20.51 1.46 -5.34
N MET A 42 20.95 2.03 -4.21
CA MET A 42 22.29 1.81 -3.65
C MET A 42 22.35 0.71 -2.59
N SER A 43 21.23 0.10 -2.22
CA SER A 43 21.19 -0.87 -1.12
C SER A 43 22.05 -2.12 -1.40
N ASP A 44 22.92 -2.48 -0.47
CA ASP A 44 23.70 -3.72 -0.55
C ASP A 44 22.78 -4.94 -0.41
N PRO A 45 22.85 -5.93 -1.31
CA PRO A 45 22.09 -7.18 -1.22
C PRO A 45 22.29 -7.93 0.11
N LYS A 46 23.45 -7.82 0.74
CA LYS A 46 23.70 -8.43 2.06
C LYS A 46 22.86 -7.76 3.16
N ILE A 47 22.70 -6.44 3.09
CA ILE A 47 21.86 -5.71 4.04
C ILE A 47 20.38 -6.08 3.84
N LEU A 48 19.94 -6.20 2.58
CA LEU A 48 18.60 -6.68 2.26
C LEU A 48 18.34 -8.08 2.83
N SER A 49 19.26 -9.03 2.60
CA SER A 49 19.15 -10.41 3.11
C SER A 49 19.10 -10.43 4.64
N ARG A 50 20.00 -9.68 5.29
CA ARG A 50 20.03 -9.57 6.75
C ARG A 50 18.77 -8.98 7.34
N GLY A 51 18.24 -7.92 6.73
CA GLY A 51 16.97 -7.31 7.13
C GLY A 51 15.80 -8.30 7.06
N ARG A 52 15.73 -9.09 5.99
CA ARG A 52 14.71 -10.13 5.83
C ARG A 52 14.84 -11.24 6.88
N GLU A 53 16.05 -11.71 7.16
CA GLU A 53 16.30 -12.72 8.21
C GLU A 53 15.78 -12.25 9.57
N ILE A 54 16.10 -11.00 9.96
CA ILE A 54 15.66 -10.42 11.22
C ILE A 54 14.13 -10.36 11.28
N ILE A 55 13.47 -9.87 10.21
CA ILE A 55 12.01 -9.73 10.18
C ILE A 55 11.35 -11.13 10.20
N ASN A 56 11.89 -12.09 9.47
CA ASN A 56 11.36 -13.45 9.46
C ASN A 56 11.51 -14.13 10.84
N SER A 57 12.57 -13.80 11.62
CA SER A 57 12.73 -14.30 12.99
C SER A 57 11.60 -13.83 13.93
N TRP A 58 10.91 -12.73 13.60
CA TRP A 58 9.72 -12.26 14.31
C TRP A 58 8.42 -12.95 13.88
N LYS A 59 8.52 -14.09 13.18
CA LYS A 59 7.39 -14.85 12.61
C LYS A 59 6.59 -14.02 11.58
N LYS A 60 7.23 -13.08 10.90
CA LYS A 60 6.66 -12.34 9.77
C LYS A 60 7.05 -12.99 8.45
N THR A 61 6.26 -12.75 7.42
CA THR A 61 6.56 -13.17 6.04
C THR A 61 7.04 -11.96 5.25
N THR A 62 8.28 -12.00 4.76
CA THR A 62 8.85 -10.89 4.00
C THR A 62 8.70 -11.09 2.49
N VAL A 63 8.33 -10.02 1.79
CA VAL A 63 8.41 -9.93 0.33
C VAL A 63 9.30 -8.76 -0.07
N VAL A 64 10.05 -8.91 -1.15
CA VAL A 64 10.87 -7.81 -1.69
C VAL A 64 10.03 -7.03 -2.69
N ALA A 65 9.89 -5.74 -2.43
CA ALA A 65 9.19 -4.82 -3.33
C ALA A 65 10.18 -3.85 -3.98
N LYS A 66 9.92 -3.45 -5.21
CA LYS A 66 10.67 -2.37 -5.86
C LYS A 66 10.33 -1.03 -5.20
N ASP A 67 11.30 -0.11 -5.18
CA ASP A 67 11.11 1.28 -4.72
C ASP A 67 10.24 2.06 -5.72
N THR A 68 8.96 1.71 -5.76
CA THR A 68 7.93 2.33 -6.61
C THR A 68 6.76 2.81 -5.76
N PRO A 69 6.00 3.83 -6.18
CA PRO A 69 4.91 4.37 -5.39
C PRO A 69 3.89 3.31 -4.98
N GLY A 70 3.62 3.20 -3.67
CA GLY A 70 2.70 2.22 -3.11
C GLY A 70 3.20 0.78 -3.07
N PHE A 71 4.48 0.56 -3.41
CA PHE A 71 5.15 -0.75 -3.42
C PHE A 71 4.32 -1.83 -4.13
N ILE A 72 3.96 -2.93 -3.47
CA ILE A 72 3.08 -3.97 -4.02
C ILE A 72 1.64 -3.76 -3.54
N VAL A 73 1.41 -3.84 -2.23
CA VAL A 73 0.04 -3.94 -1.67
C VAL A 73 -0.74 -2.65 -1.89
N ASN A 74 -0.20 -1.48 -1.55
CA ASN A 74 -0.91 -0.23 -1.75
C ASN A 74 -1.18 0.06 -3.23
N ARG A 75 -0.30 -0.35 -4.13
CA ARG A 75 -0.51 -0.22 -5.57
C ARG A 75 -1.66 -1.11 -6.07
N ILE A 76 -1.73 -2.36 -5.60
CA ILE A 76 -2.78 -3.31 -5.98
C ILE A 76 -4.12 -2.93 -5.33
N ALA A 77 -4.09 -2.40 -4.11
CA ALA A 77 -5.30 -2.02 -3.39
C ALA A 77 -6.01 -0.79 -3.96
N ARG A 78 -5.32 0.09 -4.74
CA ARG A 78 -5.99 1.30 -5.28
C ARG A 78 -7.19 0.98 -6.16
N PRO A 79 -7.12 0.05 -7.13
CA PRO A 79 -8.31 -0.34 -7.89
C PRO A 79 -9.45 -0.90 -7.03
N PHE A 80 -9.16 -1.60 -5.94
CA PHE A 80 -10.20 -2.12 -5.02
C PHE A 80 -11.09 -1.01 -4.48
N TYR A 81 -10.50 0.12 -4.07
CA TYR A 81 -11.27 1.29 -3.64
C TYR A 81 -11.84 2.05 -4.84
N GLY A 82 -11.01 2.35 -5.82
CA GLY A 82 -11.39 3.20 -6.95
C GLY A 82 -12.53 2.64 -7.79
N GLU A 83 -12.49 1.34 -8.12
CA GLU A 83 -13.57 0.71 -8.87
C GLU A 83 -14.86 0.62 -8.05
N SER A 84 -14.76 0.32 -6.75
CA SER A 84 -15.94 0.28 -5.89
C SER A 84 -16.63 1.62 -5.77
N ILE A 85 -15.86 2.71 -5.68
CA ILE A 85 -16.43 4.06 -5.67
C ILE A 85 -17.07 4.40 -7.02
N ARG A 86 -16.47 3.99 -8.15
CA ARG A 86 -17.07 4.20 -9.48
C ARG A 86 -18.40 3.48 -9.62
N VAL A 87 -18.50 2.21 -9.17
CA VAL A 87 -19.76 1.45 -9.18
C VAL A 87 -20.85 2.20 -8.41
N TYR A 88 -20.50 2.82 -7.28
CA TYR A 88 -21.41 3.68 -6.53
C TYR A 88 -21.78 4.97 -7.28
N GLU A 89 -20.77 5.70 -7.81
CA GLU A 89 -20.97 6.96 -8.55
C GLU A 89 -21.80 6.76 -9.82
N GLU A 90 -21.71 5.61 -10.46
CA GLU A 90 -22.50 5.21 -11.63
C GLU A 90 -23.90 4.73 -11.27
N GLY A 91 -24.23 4.66 -9.98
CA GLY A 91 -25.57 4.32 -9.49
C GLY A 91 -25.94 2.84 -9.60
N PHE A 92 -24.97 1.95 -9.77
CA PHE A 92 -25.23 0.51 -9.85
C PHE A 92 -25.60 -0.12 -8.52
N ALA A 93 -25.00 0.32 -7.43
CA ALA A 93 -25.24 -0.20 -6.10
C ALA A 93 -24.85 0.81 -5.00
N ASP A 94 -25.44 0.68 -3.82
CA ASP A 94 -25.04 1.43 -2.64
C ASP A 94 -23.79 0.81 -1.96
N PHE A 95 -23.21 1.53 -1.00
CA PHE A 95 -22.01 1.12 -0.29
C PHE A 95 -22.16 -0.23 0.40
N ALA A 96 -23.31 -0.46 1.05
CA ALA A 96 -23.57 -1.69 1.79
C ALA A 96 -23.66 -2.91 0.86
N THR A 97 -24.32 -2.75 -0.29
CA THR A 97 -24.44 -3.79 -1.31
C THR A 97 -23.09 -4.15 -1.92
N ILE A 98 -22.25 -3.15 -2.22
CA ILE A 98 -20.90 -3.37 -2.76
C ILE A 98 -20.04 -4.12 -1.74
N ASP A 99 -20.04 -3.68 -0.48
CA ASP A 99 -19.29 -4.34 0.60
C ASP A 99 -19.76 -5.78 0.81
N TRP A 100 -21.08 -5.99 0.83
CA TRP A 100 -21.66 -7.33 0.96
C TRP A 100 -21.23 -8.25 -0.19
N ALA A 101 -21.33 -7.79 -1.42
CA ALA A 101 -21.00 -8.57 -2.60
C ALA A 101 -19.51 -8.99 -2.61
N LEU A 102 -18.61 -8.06 -2.30
CA LEU A 102 -17.19 -8.33 -2.27
C LEU A 102 -16.78 -9.22 -1.09
N LYS A 103 -17.44 -9.11 0.05
CA LYS A 103 -17.23 -10.05 1.17
C LYS A 103 -17.76 -11.43 0.85
N THR A 104 -18.98 -11.53 0.34
CA THR A 104 -19.67 -12.80 0.17
C THR A 104 -19.13 -13.61 -1.03
N TYR A 105 -18.96 -12.96 -2.17
CA TYR A 105 -18.57 -13.60 -3.43
C TYR A 105 -17.11 -13.34 -3.82
N GLY A 106 -16.56 -12.19 -3.43
CA GLY A 106 -15.16 -11.86 -3.66
C GLY A 106 -14.19 -12.47 -2.66
N GLY A 107 -14.68 -13.00 -1.54
CA GLY A 107 -13.86 -13.63 -0.50
C GLY A 107 -13.02 -12.65 0.33
N PHE A 108 -13.30 -11.35 0.26
CA PHE A 108 -12.61 -10.34 1.08
C PHE A 108 -13.13 -10.36 2.52
N LYS A 109 -12.23 -10.18 3.49
CA LYS A 109 -12.61 -10.10 4.92
C LYS A 109 -13.40 -8.83 5.23
N MET A 110 -13.07 -7.74 4.57
CA MET A 110 -13.75 -6.45 4.68
C MET A 110 -14.09 -5.94 3.28
N GLY A 111 -15.22 -5.28 3.17
CA GLY A 111 -15.58 -4.56 1.95
C GLY A 111 -14.75 -3.28 1.78
N PRO A 112 -14.73 -2.67 0.59
CA PRO A 112 -13.91 -1.48 0.33
C PRO A 112 -14.31 -0.29 1.19
N PHE A 113 -15.59 -0.05 1.42
CA PHE A 113 -16.07 1.08 2.23
C PHE A 113 -15.87 0.85 3.72
N GLU A 114 -16.14 -0.36 4.21
CA GLU A 114 -15.81 -0.79 5.57
C GLU A 114 -14.30 -0.64 5.84
N LEU A 115 -13.45 -0.99 4.88
CA LEU A 115 -12.00 -0.86 5.00
C LEU A 115 -11.54 0.61 4.95
N MET A 116 -12.20 1.45 4.13
CA MET A 116 -11.93 2.90 4.10
C MET A 116 -12.29 3.56 5.43
N ASP A 117 -13.43 3.22 6.03
CA ASP A 117 -13.82 3.71 7.35
C ASP A 117 -12.83 3.26 8.44
N PHE A 118 -12.39 2.00 8.39
CA PHE A 118 -11.42 1.46 9.34
C PHE A 118 -10.05 2.15 9.27
N ILE A 119 -9.58 2.47 8.05
CA ILE A 119 -8.28 3.13 7.83
C ILE A 119 -8.36 4.64 8.10
N GLY A 120 -9.49 5.24 7.85
CA GLY A 120 -9.73 6.68 7.73
C GLY A 120 -9.73 7.14 6.27
N ASN A 121 -10.82 7.79 5.87
CA ASN A 121 -11.01 8.23 4.48
C ASN A 121 -9.97 9.25 4.04
N ASP A 122 -9.56 10.16 4.92
CA ASP A 122 -8.49 11.15 4.73
C ASP A 122 -7.14 10.48 4.43
N ILE A 123 -6.78 9.44 5.20
CA ILE A 123 -5.56 8.66 4.98
C ILE A 123 -5.64 7.92 3.64
N ASN A 124 -6.77 7.26 3.36
CA ASN A 124 -6.97 6.53 2.11
C ASN A 124 -6.87 7.46 0.90
N TYR A 125 -7.52 8.64 0.95
CA TYR A 125 -7.44 9.67 -0.08
C TYR A 125 -6.00 10.14 -0.28
N THR A 126 -5.28 10.48 0.79
CA THR A 126 -3.90 10.96 0.74
C THR A 126 -2.96 9.96 0.05
N VAL A 127 -3.12 8.67 0.35
CA VAL A 127 -2.35 7.60 -0.31
C VAL A 127 -2.72 7.50 -1.79
N THR A 128 -4.01 7.55 -2.14
CA THR A 128 -4.47 7.52 -3.54
C THR A 128 -3.91 8.69 -4.33
N GLU A 129 -4.01 9.90 -3.81
CA GLU A 129 -3.49 11.11 -4.45
C GLU A 129 -1.97 11.05 -4.63
N THR A 130 -1.24 10.56 -3.63
CA THR A 130 0.21 10.39 -3.69
C THR A 130 0.61 9.40 -4.79
N VAL A 131 -0.07 8.26 -4.87
CA VAL A 131 0.16 7.26 -5.91
C VAL A 131 -0.16 7.85 -7.29
N TYR A 132 -1.32 8.50 -7.44
CA TYR A 132 -1.73 9.15 -8.69
C TYR A 132 -0.69 10.14 -9.21
N LYS A 133 -0.26 11.09 -8.36
CA LYS A 133 0.75 12.10 -8.72
C LYS A 133 2.09 11.46 -9.11
N LYS A 134 2.54 10.48 -8.35
CA LYS A 134 3.82 9.81 -8.59
C LYS A 134 3.85 8.90 -9.82
N PHE A 135 2.69 8.44 -10.29
CA PHE A 135 2.52 7.75 -11.57
C PHE A 135 2.17 8.73 -12.72
N CYS A 136 2.62 9.97 -12.62
CA CYS A 136 2.41 10.99 -13.66
C CYS A 136 0.94 11.18 -14.03
N ASN A 137 0.08 11.13 -13.03
CA ASN A 137 -1.38 11.28 -13.17
C ASN A 137 -2.02 10.17 -14.04
N ASP A 138 -1.53 8.94 -13.94
CA ASP A 138 -2.12 7.79 -14.61
C ASP A 138 -3.60 7.66 -14.22
N PRO A 139 -4.53 7.68 -15.18
CA PRO A 139 -5.98 7.61 -14.94
C PRO A 139 -6.42 6.43 -14.07
N LYS A 140 -5.66 5.33 -14.10
CA LYS A 140 -5.90 4.14 -13.28
C LYS A 140 -5.94 4.44 -11.78
N TYR A 141 -5.17 5.43 -11.33
CA TYR A 141 -5.06 5.79 -9.91
C TYR A 141 -5.75 7.12 -9.58
N LYS A 142 -6.50 7.68 -10.53
CA LYS A 142 -7.19 8.95 -10.32
C LYS A 142 -8.17 8.85 -9.15
N PRO A 143 -8.03 9.68 -8.09
CA PRO A 143 -9.00 9.73 -7.02
C PRO A 143 -10.35 10.20 -7.56
N SER A 144 -11.43 9.63 -7.04
CA SER A 144 -12.78 10.07 -7.38
C SER A 144 -13.17 11.32 -6.60
N PHE A 145 -14.24 11.98 -7.04
CA PHE A 145 -14.80 13.11 -6.31
C PHE A 145 -15.39 12.68 -4.96
N THR A 146 -16.03 11.54 -4.91
CA THR A 146 -16.62 10.97 -3.67
C THR A 146 -15.57 10.58 -2.65
N GLN A 147 -14.34 10.28 -3.08
CA GLN A 147 -13.24 9.94 -2.17
C GLN A 147 -12.64 11.18 -1.50
N LYS A 148 -12.82 12.36 -2.07
CA LYS A 148 -12.27 13.63 -1.58
C LYS A 148 -13.14 14.24 -0.50
#